data_aa021648f8cc2cdcff6ea87b8748739d
#
_entry.id   aa021648f8cc2cdcff6ea87b8748739d
#
_cell.length_a   1.000
_cell.length_b   1.000
_cell.length_c   1.000
_cell.angle_alpha   90.00
_cell.angle_beta   90.00
_cell.angle_gamma   90.00
#
_symmetry.space_group_name_H-M   'P 1'
#
loop_
_entity.id
_entity.type
_entity.pdbx_description
1 polymer ?
#
loop_
_entity_poly.entity_id
_entity_poly.type
_entity_poly.pdbx_seq_one_letter_code
_entity_poly.pdbx_strand_id
1 'polypeptide(L)'
;PFSLFQGKTPCHTGWLKSAGMLLPMGYLIGNGYANVIGDPNTVESMRDTIYAFFNEDASIPDTGDTYYSYKGALRCLSEDRGDIAFVADTTLDYYCVDRAESNSWCLDETEYVELPLFGRAPGHPVMYNPGTMSDEKADIVRKVLVDMENNDEGQDILDEIVNSPGGIVDVGTTEDHLGTYSAAIRNIPGIQAYYGGKYGVNTSVTPTKDPIVIAYEVRDTYENIDANPQILADRLAKKLGVGVELYD
;
A
#
# COMPACT_ATOMS: atom_id res chain seq x y z
N PRO A 1 -18.40 -13.71 9.36
CA PRO A 1 -17.36 -13.34 10.33
C PRO A 1 -17.06 -11.84 10.31
N PHE A 2 -17.02 -11.16 9.14
CA PHE A 2 -16.68 -9.72 9.06
C PHE A 2 -17.77 -8.80 9.64
N SER A 3 -19.01 -9.25 9.79
CA SER A 3 -20.04 -8.53 10.53
C SER A 3 -19.71 -8.36 12.03
N LEU A 4 -18.81 -9.20 12.57
CA LEU A 4 -18.33 -9.08 13.95
C LEU A 4 -17.42 -7.87 14.17
N PHE A 5 -16.94 -7.22 13.11
CA PHE A 5 -16.15 -6.00 13.19
C PHE A 5 -17.01 -4.76 13.44
N GLN A 6 -18.30 -4.84 13.17
CA GLN A 6 -19.22 -3.72 13.38
C GLN A 6 -19.23 -3.28 14.84
N GLY A 7 -19.02 -2.00 15.08
CA GLY A 7 -18.97 -1.41 16.40
C GLY A 7 -17.65 -1.63 17.17
N LYS A 8 -16.66 -2.31 16.57
CA LYS A 8 -15.32 -2.47 17.13
C LYS A 8 -14.49 -1.22 16.91
N THR A 9 -13.42 -1.06 17.69
CA THR A 9 -12.46 0.04 17.54
C THR A 9 -11.28 -0.41 16.67
N PRO A 10 -11.13 0.06 15.43
CA PRO A 10 -10.03 -0.34 14.57
C PRO A 10 -8.79 0.53 14.80
N CYS A 11 -7.62 -0.08 14.69
CA CYS A 11 -6.32 0.57 14.58
C CYS A 11 -5.86 0.52 13.12
N HIS A 12 -6.01 1.62 12.40
CA HIS A 12 -5.50 1.77 11.03
C HIS A 12 -4.05 2.24 11.03
N THR A 13 -3.32 1.96 9.96
CA THR A 13 -1.92 2.40 9.80
C THR A 13 -1.78 3.87 9.45
N GLY A 14 -2.85 4.52 9.06
CA GLY A 14 -2.92 5.94 8.68
C GLY A 14 -3.90 6.17 7.55
N TRP A 15 -4.20 7.45 7.28
CA TRP A 15 -5.15 7.85 6.26
C TRP A 15 -4.70 7.40 4.86
N LEU A 16 -5.57 6.67 4.15
CA LEU A 16 -5.37 6.15 2.79
C LEU A 16 -4.17 5.19 2.62
N LYS A 17 -3.67 4.60 3.69
CA LYS A 17 -2.63 3.57 3.57
C LYS A 17 -3.20 2.27 3.00
N SER A 18 -2.46 1.67 2.06
CA SER A 18 -2.95 0.53 1.25
C SER A 18 -3.40 -0.66 2.09
N ALA A 19 -2.50 -1.30 2.81
CA ALA A 19 -2.82 -2.52 3.55
C ALA A 19 -3.63 -2.24 4.83
N GLY A 20 -3.34 -1.13 5.53
CA GLY A 20 -3.98 -0.81 6.81
C GLY A 20 -5.32 -0.09 6.69
N MET A 21 -5.74 0.35 5.50
CA MET A 21 -7.02 1.05 5.33
C MET A 21 -7.70 0.74 4.01
N LEU A 22 -7.04 0.94 2.84
CA LEU A 22 -7.71 0.82 1.55
C LEU A 22 -8.19 -0.61 1.26
N LEU A 23 -7.34 -1.62 1.52
CA LEU A 23 -7.71 -3.01 1.31
C LEU A 23 -8.85 -3.47 2.22
N PRO A 24 -8.78 -3.32 3.56
CA PRO A 24 -9.87 -3.74 4.43
C PRO A 24 -11.16 -2.98 4.15
N MET A 25 -11.11 -1.66 3.97
CA MET A 25 -12.31 -0.89 3.67
C MET A 25 -12.88 -1.19 2.29
N GLY A 26 -12.03 -1.32 1.28
CA GLY A 26 -12.45 -1.72 -0.07
C GLY A 26 -13.13 -3.09 -0.08
N TYR A 27 -12.62 -4.03 0.71
CA TYR A 27 -13.26 -5.33 0.90
C TYR A 27 -14.62 -5.23 1.62
N LEU A 28 -14.66 -4.51 2.74
CA LEU A 28 -15.89 -4.37 3.54
C LEU A 28 -17.01 -3.66 2.75
N ILE A 29 -16.68 -2.59 2.03
CA ILE A 29 -17.63 -1.87 1.18
C ILE A 29 -18.06 -2.72 -0.03
N GLY A 30 -17.09 -3.31 -0.72
CA GLY A 30 -17.33 -4.09 -1.94
C GLY A 30 -18.19 -5.34 -1.71
N ASN A 31 -18.14 -5.90 -0.50
CA ASN A 31 -18.96 -7.06 -0.10
C ASN A 31 -20.24 -6.66 0.67
N GLY A 32 -20.54 -5.38 0.78
CA GLY A 32 -21.76 -4.88 1.41
C GLY A 32 -21.81 -5.01 2.93
N TYR A 33 -20.67 -5.18 3.60
CA TYR A 33 -20.60 -5.16 5.06
C TYR A 33 -20.66 -3.73 5.59
N ALA A 34 -19.99 -2.79 4.92
CA ALA A 34 -20.02 -1.37 5.25
C ALA A 34 -20.71 -0.58 4.12
N ASN A 35 -21.62 0.31 4.49
CA ASN A 35 -22.27 1.22 3.56
C ASN A 35 -21.52 2.55 3.53
N VAL A 36 -21.29 3.10 2.35
CA VAL A 36 -20.68 4.42 2.19
C VAL A 36 -21.60 5.48 2.81
N ILE A 37 -21.05 6.27 3.71
CA ILE A 37 -21.71 7.41 4.35
C ILE A 37 -21.16 8.70 3.74
N GLY A 38 -22.05 9.57 3.29
CA GLY A 38 -21.70 10.84 2.63
C GLY A 38 -21.68 10.76 1.11
N ASP A 39 -20.91 11.65 0.47
CA ASP A 39 -20.82 11.71 -1.00
C ASP A 39 -19.87 10.59 -1.53
N PRO A 40 -20.37 9.66 -2.35
CA PRO A 40 -19.56 8.56 -2.88
C PRO A 40 -18.46 9.03 -3.85
N ASN A 41 -18.45 10.30 -4.25
CA ASN A 41 -17.44 10.88 -5.14
C ASN A 41 -16.29 11.56 -4.40
N THR A 42 -16.31 11.60 -3.07
CA THR A 42 -15.26 12.20 -2.25
C THR A 42 -14.62 11.15 -1.32
N VAL A 43 -13.29 11.19 -1.24
CA VAL A 43 -12.55 10.23 -0.42
C VAL A 43 -12.77 10.45 1.08
N GLU A 44 -13.10 11.66 1.49
CA GLU A 44 -13.42 12.02 2.88
C GLU A 44 -14.60 11.24 3.43
N SER A 45 -15.56 10.87 2.57
CA SER A 45 -16.69 10.00 2.94
C SER A 45 -16.27 8.63 3.48
N MET A 46 -15.03 8.20 3.20
CA MET A 46 -14.50 6.98 3.82
C MET A 46 -14.29 7.14 5.32
N ARG A 47 -13.92 8.31 5.81
CA ARG A 47 -13.79 8.56 7.26
C ARG A 47 -15.13 8.38 7.97
N ASP A 48 -16.18 8.99 7.45
CA ASP A 48 -17.54 8.84 7.98
C ASP A 48 -18.04 7.39 7.89
N THR A 49 -17.66 6.70 6.80
CA THR A 49 -17.98 5.28 6.60
C THR A 49 -17.27 4.40 7.66
N ILE A 50 -16.00 4.68 7.97
CA ILE A 50 -15.25 3.98 9.03
C ILE A 50 -15.94 4.19 10.37
N TYR A 51 -16.23 5.42 10.76
CA TYR A 51 -16.88 5.73 12.03
C TYR A 51 -18.29 5.12 12.14
N ALA A 52 -19.04 5.09 11.06
CA ALA A 52 -20.38 4.50 11.06
C ALA A 52 -20.38 2.96 11.12
N PHE A 53 -19.41 2.30 10.51
CA PHE A 53 -19.30 0.84 10.53
C PHE A 53 -18.64 0.33 11.81
N PHE A 54 -17.53 0.93 12.18
CA PHE A 54 -16.79 0.60 13.39
C PHE A 54 -17.34 1.38 14.59
N ASN A 55 -16.66 2.42 15.02
CA ASN A 55 -17.15 3.39 16.00
C ASN A 55 -16.36 4.71 15.87
N GLU A 56 -16.75 5.71 16.67
CA GLU A 56 -16.15 7.04 16.64
C GLU A 56 -14.71 7.11 17.19
N ASP A 57 -14.27 6.07 17.92
CA ASP A 57 -12.92 5.95 18.48
C ASP A 57 -11.93 5.29 17.51
N ALA A 58 -12.34 5.05 16.27
CA ALA A 58 -11.47 4.46 15.24
C ALA A 58 -10.16 5.25 15.10
N SER A 59 -9.03 4.57 15.31
CA SER A 59 -7.70 5.18 15.18
C SER A 59 -7.31 5.33 13.71
N ILE A 60 -7.21 6.56 13.24
CA ILE A 60 -6.74 6.93 11.89
C ILE A 60 -5.61 7.94 12.07
N PRO A 61 -4.40 7.49 12.43
CA PRO A 61 -3.30 8.38 12.79
C PRO A 61 -2.71 9.10 11.57
N ASP A 62 -2.15 10.28 11.82
CA ASP A 62 -1.35 11.01 10.85
C ASP A 62 0.14 10.67 10.98
N THR A 63 0.93 11.01 9.95
CA THR A 63 2.39 10.82 9.97
C THR A 63 3.00 11.50 11.19
N GLY A 64 3.80 10.76 11.96
CA GLY A 64 4.43 11.24 13.19
C GLY A 64 3.67 10.90 14.47
N ASP A 65 2.44 10.43 14.38
CA ASP A 65 1.70 9.96 15.55
C ASP A 65 2.26 8.62 16.07
N THR A 66 2.10 8.38 17.37
CA THR A 66 2.57 7.15 18.03
C THR A 66 2.01 5.89 17.41
N TYR A 67 0.77 5.93 16.93
CA TYR A 67 0.06 4.79 16.38
C TYR A 67 0.07 4.73 14.85
N TYR A 68 0.88 5.57 14.19
CA TYR A 68 1.07 5.57 12.74
C TYR A 68 1.90 4.38 12.26
N SER A 69 1.68 3.92 11.04
CA SER A 69 2.32 2.80 10.35
C SER A 69 1.93 1.41 10.92
N TYR A 70 2.50 0.35 10.36
CA TYR A 70 2.28 -1.02 10.83
C TYR A 70 2.65 -1.19 12.31
N LYS A 71 3.83 -0.66 12.68
CA LYS A 71 4.28 -0.67 14.06
C LYS A 71 3.28 0.02 14.99
N GLY A 72 2.82 1.19 14.59
CA GLY A 72 1.89 1.99 15.38
C GLY A 72 0.51 1.35 15.49
N ALA A 73 -0.02 0.77 14.43
CA ALA A 73 -1.31 0.08 14.47
C ALA A 73 -1.27 -1.18 15.35
N LEU A 74 -0.18 -1.97 15.28
CA LEU A 74 0.02 -3.11 16.18
C LEU A 74 0.16 -2.65 17.64
N ARG A 75 0.90 -1.57 17.89
CA ARG A 75 1.02 -0.97 19.22
C ARG A 75 -0.31 -0.46 19.75
N CYS A 76 -1.14 0.16 18.93
CA CYS A 76 -2.49 0.59 19.26
C CYS A 76 -3.34 -0.58 19.80
N LEU A 77 -3.28 -1.74 19.12
CA LEU A 77 -3.93 -2.96 19.60
C LEU A 77 -3.33 -3.46 20.91
N SER A 78 -2.01 -3.53 21.02
CA SER A 78 -1.30 -4.06 22.19
C SER A 78 -1.48 -3.21 23.44
N GLU A 79 -1.68 -1.90 23.30
CA GLU A 79 -1.93 -0.95 24.42
C GLU A 79 -3.44 -0.78 24.71
N ASP A 80 -4.29 -1.70 24.21
CA ASP A 80 -5.75 -1.71 24.44
C ASP A 80 -6.44 -0.39 24.02
N ARG A 81 -5.94 0.19 22.88
CA ARG A 81 -6.53 1.38 22.26
C ARG A 81 -7.52 1.04 21.15
N GLY A 82 -7.57 -0.21 20.76
CA GLY A 82 -8.51 -0.74 19.79
C GLY A 82 -8.65 -2.25 19.88
N ASP A 83 -9.71 -2.75 19.29
CA ASP A 83 -10.07 -4.18 19.29
C ASP A 83 -9.45 -4.94 18.11
N ILE A 84 -9.09 -4.22 17.04
CA ILE A 84 -8.63 -4.81 15.76
C ILE A 84 -7.53 -3.93 15.18
N ALA A 85 -6.43 -4.53 14.70
CA ALA A 85 -5.42 -3.81 13.93
C ALA A 85 -5.38 -4.31 12.48
N PHE A 86 -5.32 -3.39 11.52
CA PHE A 86 -5.14 -3.69 10.11
C PHE A 86 -3.68 -3.48 9.71
N VAL A 87 -2.95 -4.57 9.59
CA VAL A 87 -1.50 -4.57 9.35
C VAL A 87 -1.13 -5.58 8.26
N ALA A 88 0.13 -5.60 7.83
CA ALA A 88 0.65 -6.69 7.01
C ALA A 88 0.79 -7.97 7.85
N ASP A 89 0.64 -9.12 7.23
CA ASP A 89 0.74 -10.45 7.87
C ASP A 89 2.06 -10.69 8.60
N THR A 90 3.15 -10.11 8.13
CA THR A 90 4.49 -10.21 8.76
C THR A 90 4.72 -9.24 9.93
N THR A 91 3.75 -8.38 10.24
CA THR A 91 3.96 -7.28 11.22
C THR A 91 4.18 -7.78 12.63
N LEU A 92 3.41 -8.78 13.06
CA LEU A 92 3.53 -9.35 14.41
C LEU A 92 4.91 -9.97 14.61
N ASP A 93 5.32 -10.85 13.71
CA ASP A 93 6.62 -11.52 13.77
C ASP A 93 7.76 -10.50 13.80
N TYR A 94 7.74 -9.55 12.88
CA TYR A 94 8.80 -8.55 12.74
C TYR A 94 8.98 -7.68 13.97
N TYR A 95 7.91 -7.23 14.61
CA TYR A 95 8.01 -6.30 15.75
C TYR A 95 7.94 -6.97 17.11
N CYS A 96 7.16 -8.03 17.26
CA CYS A 96 6.86 -8.62 18.56
C CYS A 96 7.47 -10.01 18.79
N VAL A 97 8.00 -10.66 17.74
CA VAL A 97 8.82 -11.88 17.88
C VAL A 97 10.29 -11.53 17.71
N ASP A 98 10.70 -11.11 16.51
CA ASP A 98 12.11 -10.87 16.17
C ASP A 98 12.72 -9.68 16.92
N ARG A 99 11.91 -8.68 17.29
CA ARG A 99 12.33 -7.42 17.93
C ARG A 99 11.59 -7.11 19.22
N ALA A 100 11.08 -8.12 19.91
CA ALA A 100 10.33 -7.98 21.15
C ALA A 100 11.09 -7.16 22.21
N GLU A 101 12.40 -7.37 22.35
CA GLU A 101 13.25 -6.64 23.30
C GLU A 101 13.25 -5.11 23.07
N SER A 102 13.07 -4.69 21.81
CA SER A 102 13.02 -3.27 21.42
C SER A 102 11.60 -2.67 21.47
N ASN A 103 10.60 -3.50 21.69
CA ASN A 103 9.19 -3.11 21.64
C ASN A 103 8.44 -3.60 22.89
N SER A 104 8.76 -3.01 24.05
CA SER A 104 8.21 -3.37 25.37
C SER A 104 6.67 -3.26 25.49
N TRP A 105 6.01 -2.71 24.48
CA TRP A 105 4.55 -2.64 24.38
C TRP A 105 3.92 -3.91 23.77
N CYS A 106 4.72 -4.81 23.22
CA CYS A 106 4.20 -6.08 22.69
C CYS A 106 3.63 -6.94 23.82
N LEU A 107 2.51 -7.59 23.54
CA LEU A 107 1.96 -8.67 24.36
C LEU A 107 2.69 -9.98 24.04
N ASP A 108 2.38 -11.04 24.78
CA ASP A 108 2.82 -12.39 24.41
C ASP A 108 2.17 -12.78 23.07
N GLU A 109 2.91 -13.45 22.20
CA GLU A 109 2.44 -13.85 20.86
C GLU A 109 1.10 -14.59 20.91
N THR A 110 0.87 -15.38 21.94
CA THR A 110 -0.36 -16.16 22.14
C THR A 110 -1.59 -15.33 22.50
N GLU A 111 -1.42 -14.04 22.83
CA GLU A 111 -2.51 -13.11 23.11
C GLU A 111 -3.07 -12.43 21.87
N TYR A 112 -2.37 -12.58 20.71
CA TYR A 112 -2.89 -12.10 19.44
C TYR A 112 -3.64 -13.20 18.69
N VAL A 113 -4.65 -12.79 17.94
CA VAL A 113 -5.43 -13.67 17.07
C VAL A 113 -5.37 -13.13 15.66
N GLU A 114 -4.72 -13.88 14.78
CA GLU A 114 -4.73 -13.56 13.36
C GLU A 114 -6.10 -13.84 12.74
N LEU A 115 -6.55 -12.91 11.93
CA LEU A 115 -7.81 -13.00 11.19
C LEU A 115 -7.54 -13.28 9.70
N PRO A 116 -8.54 -13.79 8.95
CA PRO A 116 -8.37 -14.00 7.52
C PRO A 116 -7.94 -12.75 6.77
N LEU A 117 -7.04 -12.90 5.81
CA LEU A 117 -6.54 -11.80 4.99
C LEU A 117 -7.65 -11.13 4.18
N PHE A 118 -7.64 -9.79 4.13
CA PHE A 118 -8.55 -9.01 3.29
C PHE A 118 -8.14 -8.97 1.81
N GLY A 119 -6.88 -9.26 1.53
CA GLY A 119 -6.30 -9.22 0.20
C GLY A 119 -4.79 -9.06 0.26
N ARG A 120 -4.21 -8.81 -0.89
CA ARG A 120 -2.77 -8.59 -1.02
C ARG A 120 -2.53 -7.25 -1.71
N ALA A 121 -1.64 -6.44 -1.14
CA ALA A 121 -1.04 -5.34 -1.87
C ALA A 121 -0.03 -5.91 -2.88
N PRO A 122 0.08 -5.32 -4.08
CA PRO A 122 1.10 -5.72 -5.03
C PRO A 122 2.49 -5.42 -4.44
N GLY A 123 3.48 -6.24 -4.79
CA GLY A 123 4.88 -5.96 -4.50
C GLY A 123 5.37 -4.74 -5.29
N HIS A 124 6.54 -4.22 -4.93
CA HIS A 124 7.13 -3.09 -5.64
C HIS A 124 7.60 -3.53 -7.03
N PRO A 125 7.13 -2.92 -8.13
CA PRO A 125 7.52 -3.33 -9.47
C PRO A 125 8.89 -2.76 -9.84
N VAL A 126 9.67 -3.56 -10.56
CA VAL A 126 10.81 -3.07 -11.33
C VAL A 126 10.33 -2.77 -12.75
N MET A 127 10.49 -1.53 -13.18
CA MET A 127 9.98 -1.07 -14.47
C MET A 127 11.11 -0.51 -15.34
N TYR A 128 10.94 -0.59 -16.65
CA TYR A 128 11.85 0.00 -17.60
C TYR A 128 11.13 0.95 -18.56
N ASN A 129 11.89 1.90 -19.12
CA ASN A 129 11.38 2.79 -20.15
C ASN A 129 11.75 2.24 -21.54
N PRO A 130 10.78 1.79 -22.37
CA PRO A 130 11.04 1.24 -23.69
C PRO A 130 11.62 2.28 -24.68
N GLY A 131 11.52 3.57 -24.36
CA GLY A 131 12.18 4.64 -25.14
C GLY A 131 13.69 4.72 -24.94
N THR A 132 14.23 4.12 -23.86
CA THR A 132 15.67 4.17 -23.51
C THR A 132 16.31 2.81 -23.36
N MET A 133 15.54 1.76 -23.23
CA MET A 133 16.00 0.38 -23.11
C MET A 133 15.26 -0.49 -24.13
N SER A 134 15.98 -1.25 -24.95
CA SER A 134 15.35 -2.21 -25.86
C SER A 134 14.73 -3.40 -25.09
N ASP A 135 13.72 -4.02 -25.68
CA ASP A 135 13.06 -5.20 -25.11
C ASP A 135 14.05 -6.34 -24.86
N GLU A 136 15.04 -6.54 -25.75
CA GLU A 136 16.10 -7.54 -25.57
C GLU A 136 16.93 -7.30 -24.30
N LYS A 137 17.26 -6.03 -24.01
CA LYS A 137 17.97 -5.68 -22.77
C LYS A 137 17.07 -5.83 -21.56
N ALA A 138 15.81 -5.43 -21.66
CA ALA A 138 14.82 -5.59 -20.59
C ALA A 138 14.64 -7.08 -20.24
N ASP A 139 14.57 -7.96 -21.24
CA ASP A 139 14.47 -9.41 -21.03
C ASP A 139 15.70 -10.00 -20.34
N ILE A 140 16.91 -9.52 -20.68
CA ILE A 140 18.14 -9.93 -19.99
C ILE A 140 18.09 -9.48 -18.53
N VAL A 141 17.74 -8.21 -18.25
CA VAL A 141 17.66 -7.68 -16.89
C VAL A 141 16.58 -8.42 -16.08
N ARG A 142 15.40 -8.63 -16.67
CA ARG A 142 14.32 -9.40 -16.03
C ARG A 142 14.79 -10.78 -15.61
N LYS A 143 15.44 -11.49 -16.53
CA LYS A 143 15.96 -12.83 -16.26
C LYS A 143 16.99 -12.83 -15.13
N VAL A 144 17.93 -11.89 -15.13
CA VAL A 144 18.92 -11.76 -14.05
C VAL A 144 18.25 -11.49 -12.72
N LEU A 145 17.28 -10.58 -12.67
CA LEU A 145 16.57 -10.25 -11.43
C LEU A 145 15.76 -11.44 -10.88
N VAL A 146 15.09 -12.18 -11.75
CA VAL A 146 14.36 -13.39 -11.33
C VAL A 146 15.32 -14.50 -10.88
N ASP A 147 16.48 -14.62 -11.52
CA ASP A 147 17.48 -15.64 -11.17
C ASP A 147 18.29 -15.32 -9.90
N MET A 148 18.16 -14.10 -9.33
CA MET A 148 18.93 -13.69 -8.12
C MET A 148 18.71 -14.62 -6.93
N GLU A 149 17.47 -15.10 -6.72
CA GLU A 149 17.16 -16.02 -5.61
C GLU A 149 17.86 -17.38 -5.70
N ASN A 150 18.45 -17.72 -6.86
CA ASN A 150 19.09 -19.01 -7.12
C ASN A 150 20.57 -19.06 -6.76
N ASN A 151 21.13 -17.99 -6.18
CA ASN A 151 22.54 -17.96 -5.77
C ASN A 151 22.70 -17.10 -4.49
N ASP A 152 23.73 -17.40 -3.70
CA ASP A 152 23.95 -16.80 -2.38
C ASP A 152 24.15 -15.27 -2.46
N GLU A 153 24.93 -14.78 -3.43
CA GLU A 153 25.18 -13.34 -3.62
C GLU A 153 23.87 -12.58 -3.99
N GLY A 154 23.07 -13.19 -4.85
CA GLY A 154 21.76 -12.64 -5.22
C GLY A 154 20.78 -12.63 -4.04
N GLN A 155 20.77 -13.68 -3.24
CA GLN A 155 19.96 -13.75 -2.04
C GLN A 155 20.38 -12.69 -1.01
N ASP A 156 21.66 -12.48 -0.78
CA ASP A 156 22.17 -11.41 0.09
C ASP A 156 21.70 -10.02 -0.39
N ILE A 157 21.72 -9.76 -1.69
CA ILE A 157 21.21 -8.50 -2.27
C ILE A 157 19.71 -8.36 -2.04
N LEU A 158 18.94 -9.42 -2.26
CA LEU A 158 17.49 -9.41 -2.05
C LEU A 158 17.13 -9.13 -0.58
N ASP A 159 17.85 -9.73 0.35
CA ASP A 159 17.58 -9.60 1.77
C ASP A 159 18.05 -8.24 2.32
N GLU A 160 19.28 -7.83 2.02
CA GLU A 160 19.92 -6.68 2.67
C GLU A 160 19.61 -5.35 1.97
N ILE A 161 19.49 -5.35 0.64
CA ILE A 161 19.35 -4.11 -0.15
C ILE A 161 17.91 -3.89 -0.60
N VAL A 162 17.27 -4.93 -1.14
CA VAL A 162 15.93 -4.83 -1.71
C VAL A 162 14.85 -5.10 -0.65
N ASN A 163 15.20 -5.75 0.46
CA ASN A 163 14.28 -6.21 1.51
C ASN A 163 13.12 -7.05 0.92
N SER A 164 13.50 -7.97 0.03
CA SER A 164 12.58 -8.86 -0.69
C SER A 164 13.06 -10.31 -0.63
N PRO A 165 13.09 -10.93 0.57
CA PRO A 165 13.63 -12.29 0.77
C PRO A 165 12.89 -13.37 -0.04
N GLY A 166 11.67 -13.09 -0.48
CA GLY A 166 10.89 -13.98 -1.34
C GLY A 166 11.24 -13.90 -2.83
N GLY A 167 12.29 -13.17 -3.19
CA GLY A 167 12.73 -13.03 -4.57
C GLY A 167 11.96 -12.03 -5.41
N ILE A 168 12.27 -11.99 -6.71
CA ILE A 168 11.62 -11.15 -7.72
C ILE A 168 10.95 -12.07 -8.74
N VAL A 169 9.67 -11.85 -8.98
CA VAL A 169 8.89 -12.65 -9.90
C VAL A 169 8.51 -11.88 -11.17
N ASP A 170 8.46 -12.55 -12.30
CA ASP A 170 7.92 -11.98 -13.54
C ASP A 170 6.40 -11.99 -13.47
N VAL A 171 5.78 -10.82 -13.48
CA VAL A 171 4.33 -10.66 -13.38
C VAL A 171 3.64 -10.46 -14.75
N GLY A 172 4.40 -10.43 -15.82
CA GLY A 172 3.88 -10.29 -17.18
C GLY A 172 3.41 -8.87 -17.47
N THR A 173 2.19 -8.50 -17.09
CA THR A 173 1.61 -7.20 -17.38
C THR A 173 1.28 -6.39 -16.11
N THR A 174 1.14 -5.08 -16.27
CA THR A 174 0.65 -4.20 -15.19
C THR A 174 -0.73 -4.64 -14.68
N GLU A 175 -1.61 -5.10 -15.57
CA GLU A 175 -2.93 -5.61 -15.20
C GLU A 175 -2.81 -6.85 -14.29
N ASP A 176 -1.92 -7.78 -14.62
CA ASP A 176 -1.68 -8.98 -13.80
C ASP A 176 -1.13 -8.60 -12.43
N HIS A 177 -0.27 -7.58 -12.37
CA HIS A 177 0.32 -7.10 -11.14
C HIS A 177 -0.68 -6.37 -10.23
N LEU A 178 -1.46 -5.44 -10.79
CA LEU A 178 -2.30 -4.52 -10.03
C LEU A 178 -3.79 -4.93 -9.97
N GLY A 179 -4.23 -5.87 -10.81
CA GLY A 179 -5.65 -6.13 -11.06
C GLY A 179 -6.47 -6.44 -9.79
N THR A 180 -5.96 -7.27 -8.91
CA THR A 180 -6.66 -7.61 -7.65
C THR A 180 -6.70 -6.44 -6.67
N TYR A 181 -5.61 -5.69 -6.54
CA TYR A 181 -5.54 -4.49 -5.72
C TYR A 181 -6.48 -3.40 -6.26
N SER A 182 -6.38 -3.11 -7.54
CA SER A 182 -7.26 -2.15 -8.22
C SER A 182 -8.75 -2.52 -8.06
N ALA A 183 -9.08 -3.81 -8.15
CA ALA A 183 -10.45 -4.27 -7.91
C ALA A 183 -10.92 -4.02 -6.48
N ALA A 184 -10.05 -4.17 -5.49
CA ALA A 184 -10.39 -3.92 -4.10
C ALA A 184 -10.57 -2.42 -3.82
N ILE A 185 -9.61 -1.57 -4.21
CA ILE A 185 -9.66 -0.15 -3.87
C ILE A 185 -10.69 0.64 -4.67
N ARG A 186 -11.16 0.16 -5.82
CA ARG A 186 -12.22 0.84 -6.60
C ARG A 186 -13.52 1.05 -5.83
N ASN A 187 -13.75 0.28 -4.78
CA ASN A 187 -14.92 0.40 -3.91
C ASN A 187 -14.79 1.55 -2.90
N ILE A 188 -13.61 2.13 -2.77
CA ILE A 188 -13.39 3.29 -1.90
C ILE A 188 -14.02 4.53 -2.53
N PRO A 189 -14.88 5.28 -1.80
CA PRO A 189 -15.53 6.47 -2.33
C PRO A 189 -14.48 7.49 -2.81
N GLY A 190 -14.69 8.06 -3.99
CA GLY A 190 -13.89 9.14 -4.55
C GLY A 190 -12.41 8.83 -4.82
N ILE A 191 -11.95 7.58 -4.66
CA ILE A 191 -10.52 7.23 -4.73
C ILE A 191 -9.89 7.60 -6.08
N GLN A 192 -10.59 7.37 -7.18
CA GLN A 192 -10.07 7.71 -8.52
C GLN A 192 -9.89 9.23 -8.70
N ALA A 193 -10.86 10.02 -8.24
CA ALA A 193 -10.77 11.47 -8.29
C ALA A 193 -9.66 12.01 -7.37
N TYR A 194 -9.50 11.39 -6.21
CA TYR A 194 -8.44 11.74 -5.26
C TYR A 194 -7.04 11.53 -5.87
N TYR A 195 -6.77 10.36 -6.43
CA TYR A 195 -5.48 10.09 -7.06
C TYR A 195 -5.27 10.94 -8.33
N GLY A 196 -6.31 11.11 -9.16
CA GLY A 196 -6.25 11.99 -10.30
C GLY A 196 -5.89 13.43 -9.93
N GLY A 197 -6.48 13.96 -8.85
CA GLY A 197 -6.17 15.30 -8.34
C GLY A 197 -4.78 15.39 -7.69
N LYS A 198 -4.44 14.41 -6.85
CA LYS A 198 -3.18 14.39 -6.09
C LYS A 198 -1.95 14.29 -7.00
N TYR A 199 -2.02 13.47 -8.04
CA TYR A 199 -0.90 13.20 -8.92
C TYR A 199 -0.94 13.96 -10.25
N GLY A 200 -1.91 14.84 -10.43
CA GLY A 200 -2.02 15.68 -11.61
C GLY A 200 -2.32 14.92 -12.91
N VAL A 201 -2.84 13.71 -12.80
CA VAL A 201 -3.23 12.92 -13.97
C VAL A 201 -4.39 13.61 -14.65
N ASN A 202 -4.13 14.20 -15.81
CA ASN A 202 -5.18 14.80 -16.63
C ASN A 202 -5.93 13.66 -17.35
N THR A 203 -6.97 13.16 -16.72
CA THR A 203 -7.82 12.09 -17.26
C THR A 203 -8.57 12.48 -18.55
N SER A 204 -8.51 13.76 -18.96
CA SER A 204 -9.09 14.24 -20.22
C SER A 204 -8.15 14.07 -21.44
N VAL A 205 -6.88 13.72 -21.22
CA VAL A 205 -5.95 13.42 -22.29
C VAL A 205 -6.00 11.92 -22.53
N THR A 206 -6.60 11.48 -23.64
CA THR A 206 -6.44 10.11 -24.10
C THR A 206 -4.96 9.93 -24.43
N PRO A 207 -4.20 9.09 -23.72
CA PRO A 207 -2.80 8.89 -23.99
C PRO A 207 -2.66 8.38 -25.43
N THR A 208 -1.84 9.00 -26.23
CA THR A 208 -1.49 8.51 -27.57
C THR A 208 -0.45 7.39 -27.52
N LYS A 209 0.06 7.09 -26.33
CA LYS A 209 0.99 5.99 -25.99
C LYS A 209 0.63 5.49 -24.60
N ASP A 210 0.99 4.25 -24.31
CA ASP A 210 0.87 3.68 -22.98
C ASP A 210 1.55 4.58 -21.95
N PRO A 211 0.90 4.87 -20.81
CA PRO A 211 1.47 5.72 -19.78
C PRO A 211 2.75 5.08 -19.20
N ILE A 212 3.72 5.92 -18.85
CA ILE A 212 4.83 5.48 -18.01
C ILE A 212 4.30 5.42 -16.58
N VAL A 213 4.27 4.22 -16.05
CA VAL A 213 3.89 3.97 -14.65
C VAL A 213 5.15 4.00 -13.79
N ILE A 214 5.20 4.88 -12.80
CA ILE A 214 6.27 4.92 -11.81
C ILE A 214 5.66 4.53 -10.47
N ALA A 215 6.01 3.35 -9.98
CA ALA A 215 5.71 2.96 -8.62
C ALA A 215 6.87 3.37 -7.71
N TYR A 216 6.56 3.88 -6.54
CA TYR A 216 7.54 4.24 -5.55
C TYR A 216 6.99 3.94 -4.15
N GLU A 217 7.88 3.64 -3.24
CA GLU A 217 7.54 3.52 -1.84
C GLU A 217 7.52 4.92 -1.21
N VAL A 218 6.42 5.29 -0.59
CA VAL A 218 6.39 6.48 0.27
C VAL A 218 7.06 6.12 1.58
N ARG A 219 8.34 6.51 1.71
CA ARG A 219 9.03 6.47 2.99
C ARG A 219 8.81 7.80 3.71
N ASP A 220 8.51 7.74 4.99
CA ASP A 220 8.28 8.91 5.86
C ASP A 220 9.51 9.84 5.99
N THR A 221 10.60 9.55 5.29
CA THR A 221 11.90 10.20 5.43
C THR A 221 12.39 10.93 4.18
N TYR A 222 11.52 11.26 3.22
CA TYR A 222 11.94 12.15 2.11
C TYR A 222 12.08 13.58 2.61
N GLU A 223 13.18 13.87 3.31
CA GLU A 223 13.56 15.22 3.70
C GLU A 223 14.02 16.10 2.52
N ASN A 224 14.23 15.50 1.35
CA ASN A 224 14.77 16.18 0.18
C ASN A 224 13.68 16.40 -0.88
N ILE A 225 13.37 17.67 -1.16
CA ILE A 225 12.42 18.10 -2.20
C ILE A 225 12.76 17.50 -3.58
N ASP A 226 14.05 17.30 -3.88
CA ASP A 226 14.50 16.75 -5.16
C ASP A 226 14.16 15.25 -5.32
N ALA A 227 13.88 14.56 -4.23
CA ALA A 227 13.42 13.16 -4.23
C ALA A 227 11.89 13.03 -4.23
N ASN A 228 11.14 14.12 -4.31
CA ASN A 228 9.68 14.07 -4.36
C ASN A 228 9.23 13.44 -5.69
N PRO A 229 8.53 12.28 -5.64
CA PRO A 229 8.09 11.58 -6.85
C PRO A 229 7.19 12.41 -7.76
N GLN A 230 6.38 13.33 -7.19
CA GLN A 230 5.54 14.23 -7.97
C GLN A 230 6.37 15.16 -8.85
N ILE A 231 7.45 15.73 -8.32
CA ILE A 231 8.34 16.60 -9.10
C ILE A 231 8.99 15.82 -10.25
N LEU A 232 9.38 14.57 -9.99
CA LEU A 232 9.92 13.70 -11.03
C LEU A 232 8.86 13.38 -12.09
N ALA A 233 7.65 13.03 -11.68
CA ALA A 233 6.54 12.75 -12.58
C ALA A 233 6.21 13.96 -13.48
N ASP A 234 6.09 15.14 -12.89
CA ASP A 234 5.81 16.38 -13.62
C ASP A 234 6.91 16.74 -14.63
N ARG A 235 8.18 16.55 -14.24
CA ARG A 235 9.32 16.76 -15.14
C ARG A 235 9.33 15.77 -16.29
N LEU A 236 9.03 14.50 -16.03
CA LEU A 236 8.93 13.44 -17.04
C LEU A 236 7.74 13.69 -17.97
N ALA A 237 6.56 14.00 -17.44
CA ALA A 237 5.38 14.31 -18.23
C ALA A 237 5.64 15.48 -19.19
N LYS A 238 6.25 16.55 -18.68
CA LYS A 238 6.62 17.73 -19.46
C LYS A 238 7.66 17.43 -20.55
N LYS A 239 8.66 16.61 -20.22
CA LYS A 239 9.77 16.29 -21.15
C LYS A 239 9.36 15.33 -22.23
N LEU A 240 8.51 14.37 -21.94
CA LEU A 240 8.13 13.28 -22.82
C LEU A 240 6.82 13.53 -23.55
N GLY A 241 6.01 14.51 -23.10
CA GLY A 241 4.68 14.80 -23.64
C GLY A 241 3.69 13.66 -23.43
N VAL A 242 3.86 12.88 -22.37
CA VAL A 242 3.02 11.73 -22.00
C VAL A 242 2.42 11.94 -20.59
N GLY A 243 1.31 11.26 -20.29
CA GLY A 243 0.83 11.16 -18.93
C GLY A 243 1.83 10.36 -18.08
N VAL A 244 2.02 10.77 -16.83
CA VAL A 244 2.79 10.01 -15.84
C VAL A 244 1.87 9.75 -14.66
N GLU A 245 1.67 8.49 -14.34
CA GLU A 245 0.88 8.07 -13.20
C GLU A 245 1.82 7.65 -12.08
N LEU A 246 1.54 8.11 -10.86
CA LEU A 246 2.25 7.71 -9.67
C LEU A 246 1.36 6.76 -8.87
N TYR A 247 1.92 5.64 -8.44
CA TYR A 247 1.27 4.67 -7.59
C TYR A 247 2.03 4.56 -6.27
N ASP A 248 1.28 4.68 -5.21
CA ASP A 248 1.71 4.56 -3.81
C ASP A 248 1.64 3.11 -3.37
#